data_e2c4de767eedee4645d62393f7891edd
#
_entry.id   e2c4de767eedee4645d62393f7891edd
#
_cell.length_a   1.000
_cell.length_b   1.000
_cell.length_c   1.000
_cell.angle_alpha   90.00
_cell.angle_beta   90.00
_cell.angle_gamma   90.00
#
_symmetry.space_group_name_H-M   'P 1'
#
loop_
_entity.id
_entity.type
_entity.pdbx_description
1 polymer ?
#
loop_
_entity_poly.entity_id
_entity_poly.type
_entity_poly.pdbx_seq_one_letter_code
_entity_poly.pdbx_strand_id
1 'polypeptide(L)'
;MRFHSLPDSKRYPVSEDEYAIVLDRYNTILDKLFEGTDVFVVTMDWSETPTGPEGHPTPRQTLHPDGIRWWTESKQDNPDPEFHTHFRLYADRRRWNHGCLDGLLRAVADEALVEVFVADTELRRIHHPYDGGADIILATPAERDRLRDQHQDWLSSHPAGL
;
A
#
# COMPACT_ATOMS: atom_id res chain seq x y z
N MET A 1 8.60 9.88 -3.56
CA MET A 1 9.33 9.28 -4.71
C MET A 1 8.53 8.08 -5.19
N ARG A 2 8.44 7.90 -6.49
CA ARG A 2 7.58 6.88 -7.11
C ARG A 2 8.41 5.84 -7.87
N PHE A 3 8.11 4.57 -7.68
CA PHE A 3 8.65 3.45 -8.44
C PHE A 3 7.53 2.69 -9.15
N HIS A 4 7.79 2.25 -10.38
CA HIS A 4 6.89 1.34 -11.10
C HIS A 4 7.07 -0.11 -10.63
N SER A 5 5.96 -0.82 -10.52
CA SER A 5 5.95 -2.23 -10.10
C SER A 5 6.38 -3.20 -11.20
N LEU A 6 6.26 -2.80 -12.48
CA LEU A 6 6.63 -3.60 -13.63
C LEU A 6 7.58 -2.84 -14.58
N PRO A 7 8.35 -3.54 -15.43
CA PRO A 7 9.14 -2.92 -16.48
C PRO A 7 8.28 -2.08 -17.44
N ASP A 8 8.92 -1.10 -18.10
CA ASP A 8 8.32 -0.25 -19.12
C ASP A 8 7.07 0.51 -18.64
N SER A 9 6.99 0.77 -17.33
CA SER A 9 5.84 1.44 -16.68
C SER A 9 4.50 0.71 -16.94
N LYS A 10 4.54 -0.60 -17.21
CA LYS A 10 3.33 -1.42 -17.31
C LYS A 10 2.58 -1.39 -15.97
N ARG A 11 1.27 -1.13 -16.02
CA ARG A 11 0.46 -0.90 -14.83
C ARG A 11 -0.04 -2.21 -14.21
N TYR A 12 -0.57 -3.11 -15.02
CA TYR A 12 -1.25 -4.32 -14.53
C TYR A 12 -0.50 -5.59 -14.88
N PRO A 13 -0.20 -6.47 -13.91
CA PRO A 13 0.31 -7.80 -14.19
C PRO A 13 -0.80 -8.66 -14.82
N VAL A 14 -0.42 -9.49 -15.81
CA VAL A 14 -1.34 -10.39 -16.52
C VAL A 14 -0.91 -11.86 -16.44
N SER A 15 0.20 -12.15 -15.76
CA SER A 15 0.74 -13.50 -15.59
C SER A 15 1.39 -13.66 -14.21
N GLU A 16 1.55 -14.89 -13.75
CA GLU A 16 2.24 -15.19 -12.47
C GLU A 16 3.69 -14.71 -12.48
N ASP A 17 4.38 -14.75 -13.61
CA ASP A 17 5.74 -14.21 -13.72
C ASP A 17 5.77 -12.70 -13.48
N GLU A 18 4.77 -11.97 -13.97
CA GLU A 18 4.65 -10.53 -13.72
C GLU A 18 4.27 -10.22 -12.27
N TYR A 19 3.40 -11.01 -11.65
CA TYR A 19 3.15 -10.89 -10.21
C TYR A 19 4.41 -11.14 -9.38
N ALA A 20 5.24 -12.13 -9.78
CA ALA A 20 6.52 -12.35 -9.12
C ALA A 20 7.43 -11.11 -9.22
N ILE A 21 7.48 -10.43 -10.37
CA ILE A 21 8.23 -9.18 -10.52
C ILE A 21 7.67 -8.06 -9.63
N VAL A 22 6.35 -7.91 -9.59
CA VAL A 22 5.68 -6.90 -8.73
C VAL A 22 6.05 -7.12 -7.26
N LEU A 23 5.89 -8.36 -6.78
CA LEU A 23 6.19 -8.72 -5.39
C LEU A 23 7.68 -8.59 -5.06
N ASP A 24 8.58 -9.00 -5.97
CA ASP A 24 10.02 -8.82 -5.80
C ASP A 24 10.40 -7.35 -5.66
N ARG A 25 9.87 -6.47 -6.52
CA ARG A 25 10.14 -5.03 -6.42
C ARG A 25 9.62 -4.42 -5.13
N TYR A 26 8.39 -4.74 -4.74
CA TYR A 26 7.81 -4.23 -3.48
C TYR A 26 8.60 -4.72 -2.28
N ASN A 27 8.87 -6.02 -2.19
CA ASN A 27 9.65 -6.59 -1.09
C ASN A 27 11.08 -6.05 -1.04
N THR A 28 11.74 -5.85 -2.19
CA THR A 28 13.08 -5.24 -2.25
C THR A 28 13.10 -3.85 -1.62
N ILE A 29 12.10 -3.02 -1.89
CA ILE A 29 12.00 -1.69 -1.27
C ILE A 29 11.67 -1.81 0.21
N LEU A 30 10.70 -2.64 0.57
CA LEU A 30 10.30 -2.85 1.96
C LEU A 30 11.46 -3.36 2.83
N ASP A 31 12.30 -4.27 2.31
CA ASP A 31 13.51 -4.73 3.00
C ASP A 31 14.48 -3.57 3.25
N LYS A 32 14.73 -2.74 2.23
CA LYS A 32 15.62 -1.56 2.39
C LYS A 32 15.10 -0.54 3.40
N LEU A 33 13.79 -0.44 3.56
CA LEU A 33 13.18 0.50 4.49
C LEU A 33 13.08 -0.05 5.91
N PHE A 34 12.81 -1.36 6.05
CA PHE A 34 12.27 -1.91 7.29
C PHE A 34 12.96 -3.18 7.79
N GLU A 35 13.99 -3.71 7.09
CA GLU A 35 14.71 -4.90 7.55
C GLU A 35 15.14 -4.76 9.02
N GLY A 36 14.82 -5.77 9.81
CA GLY A 36 15.18 -5.80 11.22
C GLY A 36 14.37 -4.86 12.12
N THR A 37 13.29 -4.22 11.64
CA THR A 37 12.46 -3.30 12.44
C THR A 37 11.01 -3.76 12.54
N ASP A 38 10.26 -3.16 13.45
CA ASP A 38 8.81 -3.29 13.50
C ASP A 38 8.18 -2.25 12.59
N VAL A 39 7.05 -2.61 11.98
CA VAL A 39 6.27 -1.75 11.11
C VAL A 39 4.82 -1.68 11.56
N PHE A 40 4.16 -0.58 11.22
CA PHE A 40 2.71 -0.51 11.14
C PHE A 40 2.27 -0.89 9.73
N VAL A 41 1.33 -1.83 9.66
CA VAL A 41 0.58 -2.14 8.43
C VAL A 41 -0.79 -1.50 8.59
N VAL A 42 -1.16 -0.63 7.66
CA VAL A 42 -2.45 0.08 7.67
C VAL A 42 -3.21 -0.29 6.42
N THR A 43 -4.48 -0.61 6.60
CA THR A 43 -5.42 -0.92 5.51
C THR A 43 -6.71 -0.17 5.70
N MET A 44 -7.48 0.01 4.63
CA MET A 44 -8.75 0.72 4.67
C MET A 44 -9.91 -0.15 4.19
N ASP A 45 -11.05 -0.01 4.85
CA ASP A 45 -12.37 -0.37 4.33
C ASP A 45 -13.22 0.89 4.14
N TRP A 46 -14.13 0.84 3.21
CA TRP A 46 -15.16 1.86 3.05
C TRP A 46 -16.54 1.22 2.84
N SER A 47 -17.59 1.94 3.16
CA SER A 47 -18.97 1.52 2.92
C SER A 47 -19.91 2.73 2.88
N GLU A 48 -21.09 2.52 2.31
CA GLU A 48 -22.18 3.51 2.31
C GLU A 48 -22.91 3.56 3.66
N THR A 49 -22.71 2.56 4.52
CA THR A 49 -23.36 2.49 5.83
C THR A 49 -22.37 2.70 6.98
N PRO A 50 -22.81 3.35 8.09
CA PRO A 50 -21.95 3.54 9.26
C PRO A 50 -21.51 2.23 9.93
N THR A 51 -22.28 1.17 9.79
CA THR A 51 -22.02 -0.15 10.40
C THR A 51 -20.88 -0.90 9.73
N GLY A 52 -20.57 -0.56 8.48
CA GLY A 52 -19.53 -1.22 7.68
C GLY A 52 -20.08 -2.07 6.55
N PRO A 53 -19.18 -2.71 5.79
CA PRO A 53 -19.57 -3.63 4.74
C PRO A 53 -20.40 -4.78 5.33
N GLU A 54 -21.52 -5.08 4.68
CA GLU A 54 -22.39 -6.19 5.05
C GLU A 54 -22.19 -7.37 4.08
N GLY A 55 -22.43 -8.59 4.56
CA GLY A 55 -22.39 -9.79 3.73
C GLY A 55 -21.08 -10.58 3.87
N HIS A 56 -20.42 -10.88 2.74
CA HIS A 56 -19.17 -11.65 2.75
C HIS A 56 -18.00 -10.82 3.28
N PRO A 57 -16.97 -11.48 3.88
CA PRO A 57 -15.77 -10.79 4.32
C PRO A 57 -15.13 -10.01 3.18
N THR A 58 -14.73 -8.76 3.45
CA THR A 58 -13.98 -7.94 2.49
C THR A 58 -12.57 -8.52 2.27
N PRO A 59 -11.90 -8.18 1.14
CA PRO A 59 -10.48 -8.52 0.97
C PRO A 59 -9.63 -8.07 2.15
N ARG A 60 -9.88 -6.87 2.71
CA ARG A 60 -9.20 -6.39 3.91
C ARG A 60 -9.39 -7.34 5.11
N GLN A 61 -10.62 -7.75 5.41
CA GLN A 61 -10.91 -8.64 6.54
C GLN A 61 -10.23 -10.00 6.39
N THR A 62 -10.08 -10.47 5.17
CA THR A 62 -9.43 -11.76 4.88
C THR A 62 -7.90 -11.67 4.95
N LEU A 63 -7.31 -10.59 4.39
CA LEU A 63 -5.87 -10.46 4.23
C LEU A 63 -5.18 -9.72 5.39
N HIS A 64 -5.95 -8.98 6.18
CA HIS A 64 -5.48 -8.25 7.36
C HIS A 64 -6.43 -8.45 8.55
N PRO A 65 -6.66 -9.72 9.00
CA PRO A 65 -7.61 -10.03 10.06
C PRO A 65 -7.21 -9.42 11.41
N ASP A 66 -5.91 -9.28 11.66
CA ASP A 66 -5.36 -8.75 12.93
C ASP A 66 -5.42 -7.23 13.02
N GLY A 67 -5.80 -6.54 11.94
CA GLY A 67 -5.91 -5.09 11.92
C GLY A 67 -6.97 -4.60 12.91
N ILE A 68 -6.55 -3.79 13.88
CA ILE A 68 -7.43 -3.14 14.86
C ILE A 68 -7.94 -1.84 14.25
N ARG A 69 -9.25 -1.61 14.33
CA ARG A 69 -9.82 -0.35 13.87
C ARG A 69 -9.26 0.82 14.68
N TRP A 70 -8.50 1.66 14.00
CA TRP A 70 -7.81 2.79 14.59
C TRP A 70 -8.55 4.10 14.40
N TRP A 71 -9.18 4.29 13.22
CA TRP A 71 -9.81 5.55 12.87
C TRP A 71 -11.02 5.35 11.97
N THR A 72 -11.98 6.27 12.04
CA THR A 72 -13.17 6.28 11.20
C THR A 72 -13.47 7.71 10.78
N GLU A 73 -13.74 7.91 9.50
CA GLU A 73 -14.22 9.18 8.95
C GLU A 73 -15.50 8.95 8.15
N SER A 74 -16.41 9.89 8.24
CA SER A 74 -17.66 9.89 7.47
C SER A 74 -17.71 11.16 6.64
N LYS A 75 -17.70 11.00 5.32
CA LYS A 75 -17.96 12.10 4.38
C LYS A 75 -19.47 12.16 4.14
N GLN A 76 -20.09 13.24 4.61
CA GLN A 76 -21.53 13.49 4.56
C GLN A 76 -21.82 14.84 3.88
N ASP A 77 -20.93 15.28 2.99
CA ASP A 77 -21.03 16.58 2.33
C ASP A 77 -22.18 16.62 1.31
N ASN A 78 -22.69 15.46 0.87
CA ASN A 78 -23.84 15.36 0.01
C ASN A 78 -25.12 15.43 0.83
N PRO A 79 -26.13 16.27 0.46
CA PRO A 79 -27.42 16.31 1.14
C PRO A 79 -28.21 14.99 1.04
N ASP A 80 -27.89 14.13 0.07
CA ASP A 80 -28.51 12.82 -0.07
C ASP A 80 -27.70 11.76 0.67
N PRO A 81 -28.30 11.07 1.68
CA PRO A 81 -27.60 10.04 2.46
C PRO A 81 -27.07 8.85 1.65
N GLU A 82 -27.62 8.55 0.48
CA GLU A 82 -27.14 7.49 -0.40
C GLU A 82 -25.70 7.72 -0.88
N PHE A 83 -25.23 8.98 -0.87
CA PHE A 83 -23.88 9.34 -1.27
C PHE A 83 -22.92 9.56 -0.07
N HIS A 84 -23.36 9.22 1.14
CA HIS A 84 -22.47 9.25 2.30
C HIS A 84 -21.49 8.08 2.22
N THR A 85 -20.23 8.36 2.55
CA THR A 85 -19.17 7.35 2.56
C THR A 85 -18.51 7.31 3.93
N HIS A 86 -18.35 6.10 4.45
CA HIS A 86 -17.72 5.85 5.73
C HIS A 86 -16.41 5.09 5.52
N PHE A 87 -15.29 5.73 5.85
CA PHE A 87 -13.95 5.15 5.76
C PHE A 87 -13.53 4.65 7.14
N ARG A 88 -12.87 3.50 7.18
CA ARG A 88 -12.33 2.90 8.40
C ARG A 88 -10.92 2.45 8.16
N LEU A 89 -9.99 2.98 8.94
CA LEU A 89 -8.60 2.56 8.93
C LEU A 89 -8.37 1.51 10.01
N TYR A 90 -7.64 0.48 9.62
CA TYR A 90 -7.23 -0.62 10.49
C TYR A 90 -5.72 -0.68 10.50
N ALA A 91 -5.13 -0.85 11.67
CA ALA A 91 -3.70 -0.92 11.83
C ALA A 91 -3.31 -2.10 12.72
N ASP A 92 -2.19 -2.73 12.41
CA ASP A 92 -1.48 -3.59 13.33
C ASP A 92 0.01 -3.25 13.35
N ARG A 93 0.70 -3.69 14.39
CA ARG A 93 2.15 -3.61 14.50
C ARG A 93 2.74 -5.01 14.43
N ARG A 94 3.69 -5.20 13.53
CA ARG A 94 4.39 -6.48 13.38
C ARG A 94 5.85 -6.30 13.03
N ARG A 95 6.64 -7.34 13.24
CA ARG A 95 8.01 -7.40 12.75
C ARG A 95 7.99 -7.55 11.24
N TRP A 96 8.78 -6.71 10.54
CA TRP A 96 8.97 -6.87 9.11
C TRP A 96 9.74 -8.18 8.82
N ASN A 97 9.24 -8.95 7.88
CA ASN A 97 9.89 -10.11 7.29
C ASN A 97 9.55 -10.14 5.80
N HIS A 98 10.54 -10.42 4.97
CA HIS A 98 10.36 -10.53 3.51
C HIS A 98 9.18 -11.44 3.16
N GLY A 99 8.32 -10.99 2.25
CA GLY A 99 7.16 -11.75 1.77
C GLY A 99 5.97 -11.82 2.73
N CYS A 100 6.07 -11.30 3.97
CA CYS A 100 4.97 -11.42 4.95
C CYS A 100 3.70 -10.65 4.55
N LEU A 101 3.77 -9.77 3.57
CA LEU A 101 2.64 -8.99 3.04
C LEU A 101 2.28 -9.34 1.60
N ASP A 102 2.82 -10.43 1.01
CA ASP A 102 2.61 -10.76 -0.41
C ASP A 102 1.13 -10.85 -0.78
N GLY A 103 0.29 -11.41 0.08
CA GLY A 103 -1.15 -11.46 -0.14
C GLY A 103 -1.80 -10.08 -0.23
N LEU A 104 -1.40 -9.13 0.65
CA LEU A 104 -1.87 -7.75 0.61
C LEU A 104 -1.36 -7.02 -0.63
N LEU A 105 -0.06 -7.15 -0.93
CA LEU A 105 0.58 -6.49 -2.06
C LEU A 105 0.02 -6.98 -3.40
N ARG A 106 -0.28 -8.28 -3.50
CA ARG A 106 -0.96 -8.84 -4.66
C ARG A 106 -2.37 -8.28 -4.82
N ALA A 107 -3.14 -8.21 -3.74
CA ALA A 107 -4.49 -7.64 -3.78
C ALA A 107 -4.49 -6.14 -4.15
N VAL A 108 -3.43 -5.40 -3.81
CA VAL A 108 -3.24 -4.02 -4.27
C VAL A 108 -2.98 -3.99 -5.78
N ALA A 109 -2.12 -4.87 -6.29
CA ALA A 109 -1.84 -4.96 -7.73
C ALA A 109 -3.08 -5.35 -8.55
N ASP A 110 -4.03 -6.07 -7.93
CA ASP A 110 -5.32 -6.49 -8.49
C ASP A 110 -6.43 -5.43 -8.29
N GLU A 111 -6.14 -4.26 -7.72
CA GLU A 111 -7.13 -3.24 -7.32
C GLU A 111 -8.23 -3.77 -6.35
N ALA A 112 -8.00 -4.95 -5.76
CA ALA A 112 -8.92 -5.54 -4.78
C ALA A 112 -8.78 -4.89 -3.39
N LEU A 113 -7.64 -4.24 -3.12
CA LEU A 113 -7.39 -3.39 -1.97
C LEU A 113 -6.83 -2.05 -2.42
N VAL A 114 -7.30 -1.00 -1.81
CA VAL A 114 -6.76 0.36 -1.96
C VAL A 114 -6.30 0.87 -0.60
N GLU A 115 -5.47 1.94 -0.60
CA GLU A 115 -5.03 2.59 0.63
C GLU A 115 -4.39 1.61 1.64
N VAL A 116 -3.36 0.89 1.16
CA VAL A 116 -2.47 0.09 2.00
C VAL A 116 -1.21 0.89 2.27
N PHE A 117 -0.81 1.00 3.54
CA PHE A 117 0.42 1.67 3.94
C PHE A 117 1.25 0.76 4.82
N VAL A 118 2.57 0.76 4.60
CA VAL A 118 3.55 0.16 5.51
C VAL A 118 4.48 1.27 5.99
N ALA A 119 4.57 1.46 7.30
CA ALA A 119 5.34 2.56 7.88
C ALA A 119 6.23 2.09 9.03
N ASP A 120 7.36 2.78 9.24
CA ASP A 120 8.13 2.59 10.48
C ASP A 120 7.34 3.11 11.69
N THR A 121 7.72 2.68 12.90
CA THR A 121 7.01 3.05 14.13
C THR A 121 7.10 4.54 14.49
N GLU A 122 7.97 5.28 13.79
CA GLU A 122 8.11 6.73 13.94
C GLU A 122 7.42 7.52 12.82
N LEU A 123 6.78 6.81 11.86
CA LEU A 123 6.08 7.36 10.70
C LEU A 123 6.96 8.27 9.83
N ARG A 124 8.26 8.01 9.79
CA ARG A 124 9.23 8.76 8.97
C ARG A 124 9.51 8.11 7.63
N ARG A 125 9.28 6.80 7.52
CA ARG A 125 9.37 6.04 6.28
C ARG A 125 8.03 5.39 6.02
N ILE A 126 7.51 5.60 4.81
CA ILE A 126 6.22 5.04 4.40
C ILE A 126 6.38 4.44 3.01
N HIS A 127 5.89 3.23 2.84
CA HIS A 127 5.67 2.58 1.55
C HIS A 127 4.16 2.54 1.31
N HIS A 128 3.71 3.17 0.24
CA HIS A 128 2.32 3.21 -0.19
C HIS A 128 2.20 2.57 -1.58
N PRO A 129 1.94 1.25 -1.65
CA PRO A 129 1.72 0.56 -2.92
C PRO A 129 0.34 0.90 -3.49
N TYR A 130 0.26 0.92 -4.81
CA TYR A 130 -0.98 1.04 -5.58
C TYR A 130 -0.83 0.24 -6.88
N ASP A 131 -1.88 0.12 -7.67
CA ASP A 131 -1.81 -0.51 -8.98
C ASP A 131 -0.75 0.18 -9.86
N GLY A 132 0.21 -0.57 -10.36
CA GLY A 132 1.30 -0.08 -11.21
C GLY A 132 2.52 0.49 -10.50
N GLY A 133 2.53 0.65 -9.16
CA GLY A 133 3.71 1.16 -8.48
C GLY A 133 3.58 1.37 -6.98
N ALA A 134 4.52 2.14 -6.44
CA ALA A 134 4.48 2.56 -5.05
C ALA A 134 5.04 3.98 -4.87
N ASP A 135 4.41 4.76 -4.01
CA ASP A 135 4.97 6.00 -3.49
C ASP A 135 5.76 5.74 -2.20
N ILE A 136 6.99 6.25 -2.15
CA ILE A 136 7.90 6.07 -1.03
C ILE A 136 8.19 7.43 -0.38
N ILE A 137 7.88 7.53 0.91
CA ILE A 137 8.28 8.65 1.75
C ILE A 137 9.48 8.19 2.60
N LEU A 138 10.50 9.03 2.70
CA LEU A 138 11.75 8.73 3.38
C LEU A 138 12.08 9.82 4.39
N ALA A 139 12.81 9.46 5.44
CA ALA A 139 13.11 10.35 6.55
C ALA A 139 13.99 11.53 6.13
N THR A 140 14.86 11.36 5.12
CA THR A 140 15.79 12.40 4.67
C THR A 140 15.94 12.41 3.14
N PRO A 141 16.29 13.58 2.55
CA PRO A 141 16.63 13.65 1.12
C PRO A 141 17.79 12.70 0.73
N ALA A 142 18.76 12.52 1.61
CA ALA A 142 19.91 11.66 1.35
C ALA A 142 19.51 10.17 1.26
N GLU A 143 18.54 9.71 2.06
CA GLU A 143 17.97 8.36 1.92
C GLU A 143 17.21 8.22 0.60
N ARG A 144 16.40 9.21 0.25
CA ARG A 144 15.66 9.25 -1.01
C ARG A 144 16.60 9.14 -2.21
N ASP A 145 17.66 9.94 -2.22
CA ASP A 145 18.59 9.99 -3.36
C ASP A 145 19.35 8.68 -3.50
N ARG A 146 19.82 8.07 -2.39
CA ARG A 146 20.43 6.73 -2.41
C ARG A 146 19.50 5.66 -2.96
N LEU A 147 18.24 5.63 -2.50
CA LEU A 147 17.27 4.63 -2.95
C LEU A 147 16.93 4.82 -4.43
N ARG A 148 16.76 6.07 -4.88
CA ARG A 148 16.57 6.42 -6.28
C ARG A 148 17.72 5.93 -7.15
N ASP A 149 18.97 6.21 -6.74
CA ASP A 149 20.15 5.88 -7.51
C ASP A 149 20.40 4.36 -7.63
N GLN A 150 19.92 3.58 -6.65
CA GLN A 150 19.95 2.11 -6.67
C GLN A 150 18.92 1.47 -7.59
N HIS A 151 17.82 2.16 -7.89
CA HIS A 151 16.67 1.63 -8.62
C HIS A 151 16.21 2.57 -9.74
N GLN A 152 17.16 3.13 -10.47
CA GLN A 152 16.88 4.09 -11.56
C GLN A 152 15.95 3.50 -12.63
N ASP A 153 16.09 2.21 -12.94
CA ASP A 153 15.28 1.51 -13.94
C ASP A 153 13.81 1.32 -13.51
N TRP A 154 13.48 1.60 -12.26
CA TRP A 154 12.11 1.52 -11.74
C TRP A 154 11.40 2.88 -11.68
N LEU A 155 12.13 3.94 -11.98
CA LEU A 155 11.57 5.29 -12.02
C LEU A 155 10.77 5.51 -13.30
N SER A 156 9.79 6.40 -13.24
CA SER A 156 9.13 6.88 -14.44
C SER A 156 10.13 7.61 -15.35
N SER A 157 10.05 7.32 -16.65
CA SER A 157 10.76 8.11 -17.67
C SER A 157 10.10 9.48 -17.92
N HIS A 158 8.91 9.71 -17.35
CA HIS A 158 8.20 10.98 -17.51
C HIS A 158 8.89 12.09 -16.69
N PRO A 159 9.13 13.30 -17.27
CA PRO A 159 9.86 14.38 -16.60
C PRO A 159 9.25 14.84 -15.26
N ALA A 160 7.95 14.65 -15.07
CA ALA A 160 7.26 14.96 -13.82
C ALA A 160 7.26 13.81 -12.80
N GLY A 161 7.88 12.65 -13.12
CA GLY A 161 7.92 11.47 -12.25
C GLY A 161 6.56 10.80 -12.05
N LEU A 162 5.63 11.00 -12.99
CA LEU A 162 4.27 10.45 -12.97
C LEU A 162 4.19 9.13 -13.71
#